data_e116f4dcebfa458178520a5133570c53
#
_entry.id   e116f4dcebfa458178520a5133570c53
#
_cell.length_a   1.000
_cell.length_b   1.000
_cell.length_c   1.000
_cell.angle_alpha   90.00
_cell.angle_beta   90.00
_cell.angle_gamma   90.00
#
_symmetry.space_group_name_H-M   'P 1'
#
loop_
_entity.id
_entity.type
_entity.pdbx_description
1 polymer ?
#
loop_
_entity_poly.entity_id
_entity_poly.type
_entity_poly.pdbx_seq_one_letter_code
_entity_poly.pdbx_strand_id
1 'polypeptide(L)'
;MSKSDSQLKQDIETELRWDPKVNSAQIGVSVEHGAVTLLGAVDTYPQKWAAEDATKRVFGVRTVAQDLSVKILEDHKHTDSEIAAAVQHALTWDVFTPNTVTAEVQNGTVTLQGQVKWNFERHAAEKAVRYLSGVVDVYNTISLKPEAASGSEVKEKIESALQRQAAKDTKSIHIDTSGGKVTLTGHASSWQSIEDAANAAWAAPGVTEVIDQMKMQMNY
;
A
#
# COMPACT_ATOMS: atom_id res chain seq x y z
N MET A 1 16.74 -21.93 5.11
CA MET A 1 16.56 -21.84 6.57
C MET A 1 15.69 -20.63 6.85
N SER A 2 14.59 -20.79 7.58
CA SER A 2 13.80 -19.65 8.05
C SER A 2 14.66 -18.85 9.04
N LYS A 3 14.68 -17.51 8.90
CA LYS A 3 15.33 -16.65 9.89
C LYS A 3 14.62 -16.81 11.24
N SER A 4 15.36 -16.73 12.34
CA SER A 4 14.76 -16.60 13.65
C SER A 4 14.11 -15.20 13.80
N ASP A 5 13.11 -15.08 14.67
CA ASP A 5 12.46 -13.78 14.92
C ASP A 5 13.47 -12.73 15.40
N SER A 6 14.48 -13.13 16.17
CA SER A 6 15.58 -12.25 16.61
C SER A 6 16.42 -11.74 15.44
N GLN A 7 16.74 -12.61 14.49
CA GLN A 7 17.49 -12.22 13.29
C GLN A 7 16.64 -11.33 12.36
N LEU A 8 15.37 -11.67 12.18
CA LEU A 8 14.44 -10.89 11.40
C LEU A 8 14.26 -9.48 11.99
N LYS A 9 14.13 -9.37 13.32
CA LYS A 9 14.09 -8.08 14.00
C LYS A 9 15.34 -7.25 13.72
N GLN A 10 16.52 -7.82 13.84
CA GLN A 10 17.79 -7.13 13.58
C GLN A 10 17.92 -6.65 12.14
N ASP A 11 17.46 -7.47 11.18
CA ASP A 11 17.46 -7.10 9.77
C ASP A 11 16.49 -5.93 9.49
N ILE A 12 15.30 -5.95 10.10
CA ILE A 12 14.33 -4.85 9.99
C ILE A 12 14.88 -3.56 10.60
N GLU A 13 15.43 -3.62 11.81
CA GLU A 13 16.04 -2.45 12.45
C GLU A 13 17.20 -1.88 11.61
N THR A 14 17.93 -2.74 10.91
CA THR A 14 19.01 -2.34 10.01
C THR A 14 18.45 -1.69 8.75
N GLU A 15 17.41 -2.26 8.15
CA GLU A 15 16.74 -1.69 6.96
C GLU A 15 16.10 -0.32 7.26
N LEU A 16 15.44 -0.18 8.42
CA LEU A 16 14.88 1.10 8.85
C LEU A 16 15.95 2.19 9.03
N ARG A 17 17.13 1.82 9.54
CA ARG A 17 18.26 2.76 9.66
C ARG A 17 18.92 3.09 8.32
N TRP A 18 18.83 2.18 7.37
CA TRP A 18 19.40 2.36 6.04
C TRP A 18 18.54 3.24 5.14
N ASP A 19 17.20 3.24 5.33
CA ASP A 19 16.31 4.05 4.51
C ASP A 19 16.39 5.55 4.91
N PRO A 20 16.87 6.43 4.04
CA PRO A 20 17.05 7.84 4.35
C PRO A 20 15.73 8.60 4.58
N LYS A 21 14.60 8.01 4.25
CA LYS A 21 13.26 8.57 4.46
C LYS A 21 12.74 8.30 5.87
N VAL A 22 13.43 7.45 6.66
CA VAL A 22 12.96 6.98 7.96
C VAL A 22 13.87 7.47 9.07
N ASN A 23 13.34 8.26 10.01
CA ASN A 23 14.02 8.51 11.27
C ASN A 23 13.67 7.38 12.24
N SER A 24 14.53 6.34 12.28
CA SER A 24 14.27 5.13 13.06
C SER A 24 14.49 5.29 14.57
N ALA A 25 14.94 6.45 15.06
CA ALA A 25 15.35 6.66 16.45
C ALA A 25 14.22 6.42 17.48
N GLN A 26 12.97 6.63 17.07
CA GLN A 26 11.78 6.46 17.92
C GLN A 26 10.88 5.30 17.47
N ILE A 27 11.40 4.42 16.58
CA ILE A 27 10.67 3.25 16.08
C ILE A 27 11.14 2.00 16.81
N GLY A 28 10.23 1.35 17.52
CA GLY A 28 10.42 0.03 18.11
C GLY A 28 9.93 -1.06 17.15
N VAL A 29 10.63 -2.19 17.11
CA VAL A 29 10.29 -3.35 16.29
C VAL A 29 10.07 -4.56 17.20
N SER A 30 8.92 -5.20 17.07
CA SER A 30 8.61 -6.51 17.67
C SER A 30 8.35 -7.52 16.56
N VAL A 31 8.82 -8.75 16.73
CA VAL A 31 8.64 -9.83 15.76
C VAL A 31 8.18 -11.09 16.45
N GLU A 32 7.13 -11.71 15.96
CA GLU A 32 6.62 -12.99 16.44
C GLU A 32 6.19 -13.86 15.25
N HIS A 33 6.85 -14.99 15.03
CA HIS A 33 6.60 -15.93 13.94
C HIS A 33 6.54 -15.26 12.54
N GLY A 34 7.38 -14.22 12.33
CA GLY A 34 7.41 -13.44 11.10
C GLY A 34 6.33 -12.36 10.99
N ALA A 35 5.44 -12.23 11.98
CA ALA A 35 4.57 -11.08 12.14
C ALA A 35 5.34 -9.93 12.82
N VAL A 36 5.37 -8.77 12.19
CA VAL A 36 6.13 -7.61 12.66
C VAL A 36 5.17 -6.55 13.17
N THR A 37 5.47 -5.96 14.32
CA THR A 37 4.78 -4.77 14.83
C THR A 37 5.76 -3.62 14.92
N LEU A 38 5.45 -2.51 14.26
CA LEU A 38 6.16 -1.23 14.37
C LEU A 38 5.45 -0.37 15.42
N LEU A 39 6.18 0.10 16.42
CA LEU A 39 5.68 0.87 17.55
C LEU A 39 6.44 2.19 17.68
N GLY A 40 5.80 3.21 18.24
CA GLY A 40 6.47 4.46 18.58
C GLY A 40 5.95 5.67 17.83
N ALA A 41 6.85 6.56 17.41
CA ALA A 41 6.48 7.82 16.78
C ALA A 41 7.41 8.17 15.61
N VAL A 42 6.84 8.89 14.64
CA VAL A 42 7.55 9.48 13.50
C VAL A 42 7.14 10.95 13.36
N ASP A 43 7.95 11.75 12.68
CA ASP A 43 7.74 13.19 12.55
C ASP A 43 6.69 13.54 11.48
N THR A 44 6.49 12.66 10.47
CA THR A 44 5.59 12.90 9.34
C THR A 44 4.88 11.62 8.89
N TYR A 45 3.71 11.77 8.26
CA TYR A 45 2.99 10.67 7.66
C TYR A 45 3.78 9.93 6.56
N PRO A 46 4.52 10.60 5.65
CA PRO A 46 5.43 9.92 4.73
C PRO A 46 6.46 9.01 5.39
N GLN A 47 6.99 9.39 6.57
CA GLN A 47 7.92 8.50 7.31
C GLN A 47 7.21 7.25 7.85
N LYS A 48 5.96 7.40 8.33
CA LYS A 48 5.13 6.27 8.75
C LYS A 48 4.98 5.25 7.63
N TRP A 49 4.65 5.73 6.44
CA TRP A 49 4.51 4.89 5.24
C TRP A 49 5.85 4.28 4.80
N ALA A 50 6.93 5.06 4.78
CA ALA A 50 8.25 4.58 4.41
C ALA A 50 8.78 3.51 5.36
N ALA A 51 8.49 3.62 6.66
CA ALA A 51 8.87 2.60 7.65
C ALA A 51 8.16 1.26 7.40
N GLU A 52 6.87 1.29 7.05
CA GLU A 52 6.12 0.09 6.67
C GLU A 52 6.68 -0.55 5.40
N ASP A 53 6.91 0.27 4.37
CA ASP A 53 7.46 -0.19 3.09
C ASP A 53 8.87 -0.78 3.25
N ALA A 54 9.75 -0.13 4.01
CA ALA A 54 11.08 -0.65 4.35
C ALA A 54 10.98 -2.01 5.07
N THR A 55 10.04 -2.14 6.00
CA THR A 55 9.83 -3.40 6.73
C THR A 55 9.37 -4.53 5.79
N LYS A 56 8.47 -4.25 4.86
CA LYS A 56 7.97 -5.24 3.88
C LYS A 56 9.06 -5.74 2.92
N ARG A 57 10.09 -4.94 2.65
CA ARG A 57 11.23 -5.36 1.81
C ARG A 57 12.10 -6.42 2.46
N VAL A 58 12.06 -6.58 3.78
CA VAL A 58 12.92 -7.53 4.49
C VAL A 58 12.43 -8.97 4.29
N PHE A 59 13.30 -9.82 3.75
CA PHE A 59 12.98 -11.23 3.54
C PHE A 59 12.67 -11.94 4.87
N GLY A 60 11.51 -12.59 4.92
CA GLY A 60 11.00 -13.31 6.10
C GLY A 60 9.84 -12.62 6.81
N VAL A 61 9.57 -11.34 6.50
CA VAL A 61 8.37 -10.62 6.99
C VAL A 61 7.13 -11.23 6.33
N ARG A 62 6.13 -11.57 7.15
CA ARG A 62 4.86 -12.15 6.70
C ARG A 62 3.70 -11.16 6.78
N THR A 63 3.65 -10.40 7.85
CA THR A 63 2.64 -9.35 8.08
C THR A 63 3.29 -8.21 8.84
N VAL A 64 2.78 -7.00 8.63
CA VAL A 64 3.21 -5.80 9.35
C VAL A 64 1.98 -5.18 10.00
N ALA A 65 2.00 -5.08 11.33
CA ALA A 65 1.10 -4.25 12.11
C ALA A 65 1.79 -2.90 12.37
N GLN A 66 1.06 -1.80 12.22
CA GLN A 66 1.64 -0.47 12.32
C GLN A 66 0.93 0.35 13.40
N ASP A 67 1.60 0.47 14.56
CA ASP A 67 1.17 1.28 15.71
C ASP A 67 2.06 2.53 15.87
N LEU A 68 2.47 3.11 14.72
CA LEU A 68 3.24 4.36 14.72
C LEU A 68 2.31 5.58 14.79
N SER A 69 2.57 6.47 15.73
CA SER A 69 1.92 7.78 15.79
C SER A 69 2.74 8.84 15.04
N VAL A 70 2.06 9.74 14.33
CA VAL A 70 2.71 10.90 13.71
C VAL A 70 2.71 12.05 14.70
N LYS A 71 3.90 12.53 15.09
CA LYS A 71 4.10 13.68 15.98
C LYS A 71 4.73 14.82 15.18
N ILE A 72 3.86 15.65 14.60
CA ILE A 72 4.29 16.78 13.79
C ILE A 72 5.01 17.80 14.69
N LEU A 73 6.21 18.22 14.26
CA LEU A 73 6.96 19.28 14.91
C LEU A 73 6.20 20.60 14.82
N GLU A 74 6.34 21.48 15.83
CA GLU A 74 5.60 22.75 15.94
C GLU A 74 5.68 23.60 14.65
N ASP A 75 6.87 23.68 14.03
CA ASP A 75 7.10 24.44 12.81
C ASP A 75 6.39 23.89 11.57
N HIS A 76 5.85 22.67 11.64
CA HIS A 76 5.12 21.98 10.56
C HIS A 76 3.65 21.74 10.89
N LYS A 77 3.17 22.31 11.99
CA LYS A 77 1.75 22.24 12.34
C LYS A 77 0.95 23.20 11.46
N HIS A 78 -0.14 22.67 10.92
CA HIS A 78 -1.11 23.42 10.13
C HIS A 78 -2.50 23.21 10.70
N THR A 79 -3.37 24.18 10.51
CA THR A 79 -4.80 24.06 10.82
C THR A 79 -5.48 23.15 9.81
N ASP A 80 -6.58 22.52 10.19
CA ASP A 80 -7.36 21.68 9.27
C ASP A 80 -7.82 22.46 8.03
N SER A 81 -8.09 23.77 8.17
CA SER A 81 -8.45 24.64 7.03
C SER A 81 -7.30 24.83 6.04
N GLU A 82 -6.07 24.98 6.51
CA GLU A 82 -4.88 25.09 5.65
C GLU A 82 -4.58 23.76 4.97
N ILE A 83 -4.68 22.64 5.70
CA ILE A 83 -4.53 21.30 5.15
C ILE A 83 -5.60 21.02 4.10
N ALA A 84 -6.87 21.37 4.36
CA ALA A 84 -7.97 21.19 3.41
C ALA A 84 -7.75 21.98 2.11
N ALA A 85 -7.27 23.22 2.20
CA ALA A 85 -6.93 24.03 1.03
C ALA A 85 -5.78 23.37 0.22
N ALA A 86 -4.74 22.89 0.91
CA ALA A 86 -3.62 22.20 0.27
C ALA A 86 -4.06 20.87 -0.40
N VAL A 87 -4.92 20.11 0.27
CA VAL A 87 -5.52 18.86 -0.25
C VAL A 87 -6.33 19.13 -1.51
N GLN A 88 -7.23 20.12 -1.47
CA GLN A 88 -8.05 20.49 -2.64
C GLN A 88 -7.17 20.88 -3.82
N HIS A 89 -6.13 21.69 -3.57
CA HIS A 89 -5.18 22.07 -4.61
C HIS A 89 -4.45 20.86 -5.17
N ALA A 90 -3.91 19.97 -4.32
CA ALA A 90 -3.18 18.78 -4.74
C ALA A 90 -4.05 17.84 -5.59
N LEU A 91 -5.29 17.57 -5.18
CA LEU A 91 -6.23 16.72 -5.93
C LEU A 91 -6.59 17.34 -7.28
N THR A 92 -6.76 18.67 -7.35
CA THR A 92 -7.09 19.37 -8.59
C THR A 92 -5.95 19.39 -9.60
N TRP A 93 -4.70 19.44 -9.13
CA TRP A 93 -3.50 19.48 -9.98
C TRP A 93 -3.00 18.11 -10.41
N ASP A 94 -3.42 17.05 -9.72
CA ASP A 94 -3.05 15.70 -10.11
C ASP A 94 -3.87 15.23 -11.31
N VAL A 95 -3.19 14.95 -12.43
CA VAL A 95 -3.83 14.59 -13.71
C VAL A 95 -4.52 13.23 -13.68
N PHE A 96 -4.20 12.39 -12.70
CA PHE A 96 -4.77 11.06 -12.54
C PHE A 96 -5.91 11.02 -11.53
N THR A 97 -6.16 12.13 -10.82
CA THR A 97 -7.24 12.22 -9.83
C THR A 97 -8.49 12.82 -10.48
N PRO A 98 -9.59 12.05 -10.62
CA PRO A 98 -10.84 12.58 -11.19
C PRO A 98 -11.50 13.60 -10.26
N ASN A 99 -12.26 14.54 -10.85
CA ASN A 99 -13.04 15.55 -10.12
C ASN A 99 -14.16 14.97 -9.23
N THR A 100 -14.42 13.67 -9.32
CA THR A 100 -15.37 12.94 -8.47
C THR A 100 -14.82 12.64 -7.08
N VAL A 101 -13.51 12.87 -6.87
CA VAL A 101 -12.85 12.67 -5.59
C VAL A 101 -12.98 13.94 -4.75
N THR A 102 -13.41 13.76 -3.52
CA THR A 102 -13.51 14.81 -2.48
C THR A 102 -12.73 14.40 -1.24
N ALA A 103 -12.42 15.36 -0.39
CA ALA A 103 -11.70 15.12 0.85
C ALA A 103 -12.35 15.89 2.02
N GLU A 104 -12.30 15.27 3.19
CA GLU A 104 -12.59 15.88 4.48
C GLU A 104 -11.33 15.84 5.33
N VAL A 105 -11.08 16.92 6.10
CA VAL A 105 -9.91 17.00 6.99
C VAL A 105 -10.37 17.23 8.41
N GLN A 106 -9.92 16.37 9.32
CA GLN A 106 -10.20 16.49 10.75
C GLN A 106 -8.96 16.10 11.57
N ASN A 107 -8.49 17.02 12.42
CA ASN A 107 -7.30 16.83 13.26
C ASN A 107 -6.08 16.33 12.45
N GLY A 108 -5.83 16.91 11.27
CA GLY A 108 -4.76 16.52 10.36
C GLY A 108 -4.99 15.20 9.64
N THR A 109 -6.08 14.50 9.90
CA THR A 109 -6.47 13.27 9.20
C THR A 109 -7.27 13.63 7.96
N VAL A 110 -6.85 13.11 6.80
CA VAL A 110 -7.50 13.31 5.51
C VAL A 110 -8.32 12.07 5.16
N THR A 111 -9.64 12.24 4.98
CA THR A 111 -10.53 11.19 4.48
C THR A 111 -10.89 11.47 3.04
N LEU A 112 -10.42 10.61 2.12
CA LEU A 112 -10.75 10.68 0.69
C LEU A 112 -12.02 9.90 0.41
N GLN A 113 -12.94 10.50 -0.35
CA GLN A 113 -14.24 9.93 -0.71
C GLN A 113 -14.53 10.15 -2.19
N GLY A 114 -15.44 9.36 -2.75
CA GLY A 114 -15.87 9.49 -4.13
C GLY A 114 -15.94 8.17 -4.86
N GLN A 115 -16.10 8.25 -6.18
CA GLN A 115 -16.13 7.09 -7.06
C GLN A 115 -15.19 7.31 -8.24
N VAL A 116 -14.36 6.30 -8.53
CA VAL A 116 -13.43 6.30 -9.65
C VAL A 116 -13.58 5.02 -10.47
N LYS A 117 -13.09 5.02 -11.71
CA LYS A 117 -13.17 3.86 -12.60
C LYS A 117 -12.06 2.86 -12.35
N TRP A 118 -10.86 3.33 -12.00
CA TRP A 118 -9.66 2.53 -11.91
C TRP A 118 -8.99 2.62 -10.53
N ASN A 119 -8.39 1.54 -10.11
CA ASN A 119 -7.66 1.52 -8.85
C ASN A 119 -6.46 2.48 -8.84
N PHE A 120 -5.79 2.69 -9.97
CA PHE A 120 -4.69 3.65 -10.04
C PHE A 120 -5.14 5.09 -9.74
N GLU A 121 -6.37 5.49 -10.12
CA GLU A 121 -6.95 6.80 -9.79
C GLU A 121 -7.16 6.96 -8.27
N ARG A 122 -7.61 5.89 -7.62
CA ARG A 122 -7.74 5.82 -6.15
C ARG A 122 -6.39 6.00 -5.45
N HIS A 123 -5.36 5.32 -5.96
CA HIS A 123 -3.99 5.45 -5.43
C HIS A 123 -3.35 6.81 -5.78
N ALA A 124 -3.65 7.38 -6.94
CA ALA A 124 -3.18 8.71 -7.33
C ALA A 124 -3.69 9.77 -6.34
N ALA A 125 -4.99 9.75 -6.02
CA ALA A 125 -5.58 10.65 -5.05
C ALA A 125 -4.91 10.54 -3.67
N GLU A 126 -4.67 9.33 -3.18
CA GLU A 126 -3.98 9.11 -1.92
C GLU A 126 -2.53 9.61 -1.96
N LYS A 127 -1.82 9.32 -3.04
CA LYS A 127 -0.43 9.77 -3.24
C LYS A 127 -0.33 11.30 -3.31
N ALA A 128 -1.32 11.97 -3.93
CA ALA A 128 -1.34 13.43 -4.05
C ALA A 128 -1.38 14.11 -2.67
N VAL A 129 -2.09 13.53 -1.69
CA VAL A 129 -2.26 14.12 -0.36
C VAL A 129 -1.25 13.63 0.68
N ARG A 130 -0.64 12.48 0.45
CA ARG A 130 0.26 11.79 1.39
C ARG A 130 1.45 12.65 1.85
N TYR A 131 1.97 13.48 0.96
CA TYR A 131 3.19 14.27 1.20
C TYR A 131 2.90 15.71 1.65
N LEU A 132 1.65 16.05 1.93
CA LEU A 132 1.29 17.38 2.40
C LEU A 132 1.70 17.57 3.87
N SER A 133 2.26 18.75 4.16
CA SER A 133 2.61 19.12 5.52
C SER A 133 1.37 19.21 6.39
N GLY A 134 1.46 18.76 7.65
CA GLY A 134 0.34 18.75 8.59
C GLY A 134 -0.52 17.49 8.54
N VAL A 135 -0.39 16.66 7.50
CA VAL A 135 -1.13 15.38 7.41
C VAL A 135 -0.56 14.37 8.39
N VAL A 136 -1.41 13.80 9.25
CA VAL A 136 -1.07 12.77 10.23
C VAL A 136 -1.55 11.39 9.84
N ASP A 137 -2.62 11.30 9.04
CA ASP A 137 -3.14 10.03 8.50
C ASP A 137 -3.98 10.28 7.26
N VAL A 138 -4.16 9.22 6.42
CA VAL A 138 -4.98 9.27 5.21
C VAL A 138 -5.87 8.03 5.15
N TYR A 139 -7.18 8.25 5.21
CA TYR A 139 -8.19 7.20 4.98
C TYR A 139 -8.74 7.32 3.57
N ASN A 140 -8.44 6.33 2.74
CA ASN A 140 -8.92 6.27 1.37
C ASN A 140 -10.18 5.41 1.28
N THR A 141 -11.34 6.04 1.28
CA THR A 141 -12.66 5.40 1.18
C THR A 141 -13.26 5.52 -0.23
N ILE A 142 -12.44 5.88 -1.23
CA ILE A 142 -12.86 5.98 -2.62
C ILE A 142 -13.32 4.60 -3.12
N SER A 143 -14.54 4.54 -3.65
CA SER A 143 -15.10 3.31 -4.21
C SER A 143 -14.79 3.18 -5.70
N LEU A 144 -14.66 1.93 -6.17
CA LEU A 144 -14.47 1.63 -7.58
C LEU A 144 -15.81 1.38 -8.26
N LYS A 145 -16.05 2.05 -9.38
CA LYS A 145 -17.20 1.83 -10.26
C LYS A 145 -16.71 1.67 -11.70
N PRO A 146 -16.08 0.53 -12.02
CA PRO A 146 -15.58 0.28 -13.37
C PRO A 146 -16.73 0.01 -14.36
N GLU A 147 -16.39 0.08 -15.64
CA GLU A 147 -17.28 -0.42 -16.68
C GLU A 147 -17.36 -1.96 -16.62
N ALA A 148 -18.54 -2.50 -16.89
CA ALA A 148 -18.75 -3.95 -16.79
C ALA A 148 -17.85 -4.70 -17.78
N ALA A 149 -17.11 -5.71 -17.28
CA ALA A 149 -16.34 -6.64 -18.10
C ALA A 149 -16.73 -8.08 -17.78
N SER A 150 -16.57 -9.00 -18.74
CA SER A 150 -16.83 -10.42 -18.48
C SER A 150 -15.70 -11.03 -17.65
N GLY A 151 -16.04 -11.91 -16.71
CA GLY A 151 -15.03 -12.55 -15.86
C GLY A 151 -13.97 -13.33 -16.63
N SER A 152 -14.33 -13.99 -17.75
CA SER A 152 -13.37 -14.70 -18.61
C SER A 152 -12.35 -13.77 -19.27
N GLU A 153 -12.79 -12.62 -19.80
CA GLU A 153 -11.89 -11.62 -20.38
C GLU A 153 -10.95 -11.02 -19.34
N VAL A 154 -11.45 -10.77 -18.13
CA VAL A 154 -10.65 -10.26 -17.02
C VAL A 154 -9.53 -11.25 -16.70
N LYS A 155 -9.85 -12.52 -16.54
CA LYS A 155 -8.88 -13.58 -16.25
C LYS A 155 -7.79 -13.67 -17.32
N GLU A 156 -8.17 -13.76 -18.60
CA GLU A 156 -7.21 -13.85 -19.71
C GLU A 156 -6.27 -12.64 -19.76
N LYS A 157 -6.80 -11.44 -19.53
CA LYS A 157 -5.99 -10.19 -19.50
C LYS A 157 -4.98 -10.21 -18.37
N ILE A 158 -5.37 -10.69 -17.17
CA ILE A 158 -4.47 -10.79 -16.01
C ILE A 158 -3.39 -11.83 -16.29
N GLU A 159 -3.75 -13.03 -16.74
CA GLU A 159 -2.80 -14.09 -17.10
C GLU A 159 -1.79 -13.62 -18.14
N SER A 160 -2.26 -12.94 -19.19
CA SER A 160 -1.39 -12.36 -20.21
C SER A 160 -0.48 -11.26 -19.66
N ALA A 161 -0.96 -10.42 -18.71
CA ALA A 161 -0.15 -9.39 -18.08
C ALA A 161 0.97 -10.02 -17.23
N LEU A 162 0.65 -11.01 -16.41
CA LEU A 162 1.63 -11.74 -15.61
C LEU A 162 2.70 -12.44 -16.47
N GLN A 163 2.29 -13.05 -17.58
CA GLN A 163 3.24 -13.66 -18.53
C GLN A 163 4.21 -12.65 -19.15
N ARG A 164 3.74 -11.43 -19.46
CA ARG A 164 4.59 -10.36 -20.01
C ARG A 164 5.58 -9.80 -19.00
N GLN A 165 5.26 -9.82 -17.72
CA GLN A 165 6.12 -9.29 -16.66
C GLN A 165 7.31 -10.24 -16.35
N ALA A 166 7.45 -11.36 -17.06
CA ALA A 166 8.49 -12.37 -16.86
C ALA A 166 8.64 -12.83 -15.40
N ALA A 167 7.55 -12.76 -14.64
CA ALA A 167 7.54 -13.20 -13.26
C ALA A 167 7.84 -14.72 -13.22
N LYS A 168 8.92 -15.08 -12.55
CA LYS A 168 9.34 -16.50 -12.39
C LYS A 168 8.25 -17.35 -11.72
N ASP A 169 7.33 -16.69 -11.01
CA ASP A 169 6.29 -17.31 -10.18
C ASP A 169 4.93 -17.46 -10.88
N THR A 170 4.79 -17.01 -12.16
CA THR A 170 3.49 -17.05 -12.88
C THR A 170 2.84 -18.42 -12.93
N LYS A 171 3.64 -19.49 -12.92
CA LYS A 171 3.11 -20.88 -12.94
C LYS A 171 2.51 -21.33 -11.62
N SER A 172 2.85 -20.65 -10.51
CA SER A 172 2.38 -20.97 -9.16
C SER A 172 1.24 -20.07 -8.71
N ILE A 173 0.86 -19.04 -9.51
CA ILE A 173 -0.23 -18.12 -9.22
C ILE A 173 -1.49 -18.57 -9.94
N HIS A 174 -2.55 -18.77 -9.19
CA HIS A 174 -3.88 -19.09 -9.71
C HIS A 174 -4.79 -17.88 -9.57
N ILE A 175 -5.55 -17.59 -10.63
CA ILE A 175 -6.46 -16.46 -10.74
C ILE A 175 -7.88 -16.99 -10.86
N ASP A 176 -8.73 -16.58 -9.94
CA ASP A 176 -10.18 -16.80 -10.01
C ASP A 176 -10.91 -15.45 -10.09
N THR A 177 -11.97 -15.39 -10.92
CA THR A 177 -12.69 -14.15 -11.19
C THR A 177 -14.19 -14.33 -11.07
N SER A 178 -14.85 -13.46 -10.33
CA SER A 178 -16.30 -13.48 -10.14
C SER A 178 -16.84 -12.05 -9.94
N GLY A 179 -17.64 -11.54 -10.87
CA GLY A 179 -18.36 -10.28 -10.71
C GLY A 179 -17.51 -9.05 -10.43
N GLY A 180 -16.33 -8.94 -11.05
CA GLY A 180 -15.37 -7.85 -10.81
C GLY A 180 -14.42 -8.09 -9.64
N LYS A 181 -14.60 -9.17 -8.90
CA LYS A 181 -13.71 -9.62 -7.84
C LYS A 181 -12.68 -10.60 -8.41
N VAL A 182 -11.42 -10.37 -8.11
CA VAL A 182 -10.29 -11.23 -8.47
C VAL A 182 -9.69 -11.81 -7.21
N THR A 183 -9.56 -13.15 -7.16
CA THR A 183 -8.87 -13.84 -6.07
C THR A 183 -7.56 -14.40 -6.60
N LEU A 184 -6.45 -14.01 -6.00
CA LEU A 184 -5.11 -14.50 -6.30
C LEU A 184 -4.73 -15.53 -5.24
N THR A 185 -4.37 -16.74 -5.66
CA THR A 185 -3.94 -17.83 -4.77
C THR A 185 -2.64 -18.43 -5.29
N GLY A 186 -1.93 -19.16 -4.43
CA GLY A 186 -0.68 -19.83 -4.80
C GLY A 186 0.51 -19.38 -3.99
N HIS A 187 1.70 -19.43 -4.59
CA HIS A 187 2.95 -19.11 -3.90
C HIS A 187 3.77 -18.11 -4.71
N ALA A 188 4.38 -17.17 -3.99
CA ALA A 188 5.28 -16.18 -4.55
C ALA A 188 6.64 -16.22 -3.83
N SER A 189 7.71 -15.90 -4.56
CA SER A 189 9.08 -15.94 -4.04
C SER A 189 9.46 -14.69 -3.23
N SER A 190 8.70 -13.60 -3.39
CA SER A 190 8.95 -12.31 -2.73
C SER A 190 7.66 -11.50 -2.55
N TRP A 191 7.68 -10.53 -1.64
CA TRP A 191 6.61 -9.53 -1.54
C TRP A 191 6.42 -8.75 -2.84
N GLN A 192 7.51 -8.45 -3.55
CA GLN A 192 7.44 -7.77 -4.85
C GLN A 192 6.63 -8.60 -5.85
N SER A 193 6.82 -9.93 -5.90
CA SER A 193 6.04 -10.80 -6.79
C SER A 193 4.55 -10.81 -6.43
N ILE A 194 4.21 -10.72 -5.15
CA ILE A 194 2.82 -10.58 -4.67
C ILE A 194 2.24 -9.25 -5.13
N GLU A 195 2.97 -8.17 -4.94
CA GLU A 195 2.56 -6.83 -5.30
C GLU A 195 2.41 -6.68 -6.83
N ASP A 196 3.33 -7.23 -7.61
CA ASP A 196 3.26 -7.25 -9.07
C ASP A 196 2.03 -8.00 -9.57
N ALA A 197 1.70 -9.14 -8.95
CA ALA A 197 0.50 -9.90 -9.29
C ALA A 197 -0.79 -9.13 -8.93
N ALA A 198 -0.83 -8.50 -7.77
CA ALA A 198 -1.96 -7.66 -7.35
C ALA A 198 -2.13 -6.45 -8.29
N ASN A 199 -1.03 -5.79 -8.67
CA ASN A 199 -1.05 -4.67 -9.61
C ASN A 199 -1.53 -5.09 -11.01
N ALA A 200 -1.12 -6.27 -11.49
CA ALA A 200 -1.60 -6.83 -12.75
C ALA A 200 -3.12 -7.09 -12.70
N ALA A 201 -3.62 -7.61 -11.58
CA ALA A 201 -5.05 -7.81 -11.38
C ALA A 201 -5.82 -6.48 -11.36
N TRP A 202 -5.32 -5.48 -10.62
CA TRP A 202 -5.94 -4.15 -10.56
C TRP A 202 -5.92 -3.39 -11.90
N ALA A 203 -4.99 -3.70 -12.79
CA ALA A 203 -4.91 -3.08 -14.12
C ALA A 203 -5.93 -3.66 -15.12
N ALA A 204 -6.60 -4.75 -14.78
CA ALA A 204 -7.60 -5.36 -15.66
C ALA A 204 -8.93 -4.59 -15.61
N PRO A 205 -9.60 -4.35 -16.76
CA PRO A 205 -10.89 -3.66 -16.80
C PRO A 205 -11.94 -4.44 -16.01
N GLY A 206 -12.82 -3.73 -15.32
CA GLY A 206 -13.93 -4.33 -14.60
C GLY A 206 -13.60 -4.84 -13.19
N VAL A 207 -12.34 -4.76 -12.75
CA VAL A 207 -11.93 -5.20 -11.42
C VAL A 207 -12.31 -4.14 -10.38
N THR A 208 -13.07 -4.59 -9.37
CA THR A 208 -13.50 -3.76 -8.22
C THR A 208 -12.85 -4.19 -6.92
N GLU A 209 -12.41 -5.44 -6.83
CA GLU A 209 -11.81 -6.01 -5.63
C GLU A 209 -10.72 -7.01 -6.02
N VAL A 210 -9.59 -6.95 -5.35
CA VAL A 210 -8.54 -7.97 -5.44
C VAL A 210 -8.32 -8.56 -4.05
N ILE A 211 -8.54 -9.87 -3.93
CA ILE A 211 -8.24 -10.64 -2.73
C ILE A 211 -6.94 -11.38 -2.95
N ASP A 212 -5.94 -10.97 -2.20
CA ASP A 212 -4.66 -11.65 -2.17
C ASP A 212 -4.66 -12.73 -1.08
N GLN A 213 -4.56 -13.99 -1.50
CA GLN A 213 -4.39 -15.17 -0.66
C GLN A 213 -3.11 -15.91 -0.99
N MET A 214 -2.17 -15.25 -1.67
CA MET A 214 -0.87 -15.83 -1.98
C MET A 214 -0.04 -16.03 -0.72
N LYS A 215 0.78 -17.05 -0.75
CA LYS A 215 1.70 -17.39 0.34
C LYS A 215 3.14 -17.20 -0.12
N MET A 216 3.98 -16.71 0.77
CA MET A 216 5.42 -16.69 0.52
C MET A 216 5.97 -18.11 0.43
N GLN A 217 6.65 -18.42 -0.68
CA GLN A 217 7.35 -19.69 -0.80
C GLN A 217 8.62 -19.64 0.04
N MET A 218 8.66 -20.46 1.10
CA MET A 218 9.90 -20.65 1.83
C MET A 218 10.75 -21.67 1.03
N ASN A 219 11.80 -21.19 0.38
CA ASN A 219 12.83 -22.08 -0.14
C ASN A 219 13.62 -22.61 1.07
N TYR A 220 13.42 -23.89 1.38
CA TYR A 220 14.22 -24.64 2.35
C TYR A 220 15.57 -25.00 1.76
#